data_273ce228f345bbbbf3457207b64cec64
#
_entry.id   273ce228f345bbbbf3457207b64cec64
#
_cell.length_a   1.000
_cell.length_b   1.000
_cell.length_c   1.000
_cell.angle_alpha   90.00
_cell.angle_beta   90.00
_cell.angle_gamma   90.00
#
_symmetry.space_group_name_H-M   'P 1'
#
loop_
_entity.id
_entity.type
_entity.pdbx_description
1 polymer ?
#
loop_
_entity_poly.entity_id
_entity_poly.type
_entity_poly.pdbx_seq_one_letter_code
_entity_poly.pdbx_strand_id
1 'polypeptide(L)'
;MAKKNIQSVEPNIADLANGWLKSYKLDYKLEQEPLNEEIDKALEDYFSKNGGVGGNRPDAKLLLQDKRLNWYPILVEYKGYKDRLEKLDSQGQVENKTAKNEPNFKHINSYAVNGAVHYANAILHHTSYTDIIAIGMTGYKDEFGVLQHQIGVYYVSKSNFGIGQKVGEYSDFSFLAPANFEKFIEKVNALSLTQEEIDRIKEQREKEITTSLTKLNNEIYQHEKGLGENDRVYLVAASIIATLGIPNKVSPLEKSDLKSSTEQGNADGDIIVRKIRAFLNEKHLPDEKKQLIIRTLENTLTTDNINRPEKGESQLKRVFVKIVDTLGIYYKIGLTTDFTGKLFNEMYSWLGFTQDKLNDVVLTPSYVATLLVRLARVTKDSYVWDFATGSAGLLVAAMNEMLVDAKNSIHSPEELVAKEAEIKANQLLGLELLPSTICWPFSI
;
A
#
# COMPACT_ATOMS: atom_id res chain seq x y z
N MET A 1 21.20 -30.88 32.20
CA MET A 1 21.81 -29.55 32.01
C MET A 1 20.70 -28.49 32.12
N ALA A 2 20.75 -27.65 33.14
CA ALA A 2 19.79 -26.57 33.31
C ALA A 2 19.92 -25.60 32.11
N LYS A 3 18.85 -25.32 31.40
CA LYS A 3 18.80 -24.24 30.39
C LYS A 3 19.18 -22.95 31.13
N LYS A 4 20.37 -22.37 30.86
CA LYS A 4 20.70 -21.01 31.29
C LYS A 4 19.59 -20.11 30.73
N ASN A 5 18.81 -19.50 31.60
CA ASN A 5 17.90 -18.42 31.21
C ASN A 5 18.78 -17.28 30.72
N ILE A 6 18.87 -17.13 29.40
CA ILE A 6 19.57 -15.99 28.78
C ILE A 6 18.69 -14.78 29.03
N GLN A 7 19.15 -13.89 29.90
CA GLN A 7 18.46 -12.64 30.19
C GLN A 7 18.57 -11.69 28.99
N SER A 8 17.46 -11.05 28.59
CA SER A 8 17.47 -10.01 27.56
C SER A 8 18.36 -8.83 27.99
N VAL A 9 19.16 -8.34 27.06
CA VAL A 9 19.96 -7.12 27.21
C VAL A 9 19.35 -5.92 26.49
N GLU A 10 18.10 -6.02 26.08
CA GLU A 10 17.38 -4.97 25.32
C GLU A 10 17.45 -3.59 26.00
N PRO A 11 17.28 -3.46 27.33
CA PRO A 11 17.48 -2.15 27.99
C PRO A 11 18.89 -1.57 27.81
N ASN A 12 19.92 -2.41 27.81
CA ASN A 12 21.30 -1.96 27.58
C ASN A 12 21.50 -1.48 26.14
N ILE A 13 20.86 -2.16 25.18
CA ILE A 13 20.90 -1.78 23.76
C ILE A 13 20.15 -0.47 23.56
N ALA A 14 18.98 -0.31 24.18
CA ALA A 14 18.21 0.94 24.11
C ALA A 14 19.01 2.11 24.71
N ASP A 15 19.67 1.92 25.87
CA ASP A 15 20.48 2.96 26.50
C ASP A 15 21.66 3.35 25.60
N LEU A 16 22.37 2.39 25.02
CA LEU A 16 23.48 2.63 24.09
C LEU A 16 23.00 3.43 22.86
N ALA A 17 21.92 2.96 22.23
CA ALA A 17 21.36 3.58 21.03
C ALA A 17 20.85 5.02 21.30
N ASN A 18 20.10 5.20 22.38
CA ASN A 18 19.58 6.50 22.80
C ASN A 18 20.71 7.46 23.19
N GLY A 19 21.81 6.93 23.76
CA GLY A 19 23.03 7.67 24.00
C GLY A 19 23.64 8.24 22.71
N TRP A 20 23.67 7.49 21.63
CA TRP A 20 24.12 7.99 20.32
C TRP A 20 23.16 9.04 19.74
N LEU A 21 21.84 8.79 19.73
CA LEU A 21 20.87 9.75 19.26
C LEU A 21 21.03 11.11 19.96
N LYS A 22 21.21 11.08 21.28
CA LYS A 22 21.45 12.27 22.11
C LYS A 22 22.79 12.94 21.78
N SER A 23 23.87 12.15 21.60
CA SER A 23 25.21 12.67 21.31
C SER A 23 25.28 13.39 19.96
N TYR A 24 24.52 12.89 18.97
CA TYR A 24 24.39 13.51 17.65
C TYR A 24 23.34 14.62 17.60
N LYS A 25 22.73 14.98 18.75
CA LYS A 25 21.72 16.04 18.87
C LYS A 25 20.51 15.84 17.95
N LEU A 26 20.09 14.62 17.78
CA LEU A 26 18.92 14.28 17.00
C LEU A 26 17.65 14.49 17.81
N ASP A 27 16.62 15.07 17.20
CA ASP A 27 15.28 15.09 17.80
C ASP A 27 14.63 13.74 17.57
N TYR A 28 14.48 12.96 18.63
CA TYR A 28 13.88 11.65 18.63
C TYR A 28 12.80 11.53 19.69
N LYS A 29 11.85 10.65 19.44
CA LYS A 29 10.76 10.31 20.36
C LYS A 29 10.82 8.84 20.69
N LEU A 30 10.59 8.50 21.94
CA LEU A 30 10.55 7.11 22.40
C LEU A 30 9.12 6.57 22.41
N GLU A 31 8.98 5.31 22.19
CA GLU A 31 7.73 4.52 22.28
C GLU A 31 6.40 5.30 22.24
N GLN A 32 5.97 5.83 23.39
CA GLN A 32 4.68 6.51 23.55
C GLN A 32 4.73 8.01 23.28
N GLU A 33 5.92 8.59 23.14
CA GLU A 33 6.04 10.02 22.86
C GLU A 33 5.56 10.32 21.44
N PRO A 34 4.70 11.32 21.23
CA PRO A 34 4.22 11.65 19.90
C PRO A 34 5.34 12.25 19.04
N LEU A 35 5.42 11.81 17.77
CA LEU A 35 6.32 12.41 16.78
C LEU A 35 5.57 13.46 15.96
N ASN A 36 4.50 13.05 15.29
CA ASN A 36 3.49 13.92 14.70
C ASN A 36 2.17 13.14 14.53
N GLU A 37 1.08 13.88 14.37
CA GLU A 37 -0.28 13.28 14.31
C GLU A 37 -0.43 12.26 13.19
N GLU A 38 0.13 12.51 12.01
CA GLU A 38 0.01 11.64 10.83
C GLU A 38 0.73 10.29 11.06
N ILE A 39 1.96 10.33 11.58
CA ILE A 39 2.76 9.13 11.87
C ILE A 39 2.16 8.33 13.03
N ASP A 40 1.81 9.01 14.12
CA ASP A 40 1.30 8.34 15.33
C ASP A 40 -0.05 7.67 15.05
N LYS A 41 -0.92 8.32 14.26
CA LYS A 41 -2.18 7.74 13.80
C LYS A 41 -1.97 6.54 12.88
N ALA A 42 -1.00 6.62 11.94
CA ALA A 42 -0.67 5.50 11.06
C ALA A 42 -0.23 4.26 11.84
N LEU A 43 0.57 4.44 12.89
CA LEU A 43 1.01 3.35 13.76
C LEU A 43 -0.15 2.76 14.59
N GLU A 44 -1.15 3.58 14.96
CA GLU A 44 -2.33 3.12 15.70
C GLU A 44 -3.35 2.43 14.78
N ASP A 45 -3.54 2.91 13.55
CA ASP A 45 -4.54 2.35 12.60
C ASP A 45 -4.06 1.07 11.91
N TYR A 46 -2.75 0.81 11.90
CA TYR A 46 -2.19 -0.38 11.27
C TYR A 46 -2.36 -1.61 12.16
N PHE A 47 -2.38 -2.81 11.56
CA PHE A 47 -2.46 -4.03 12.35
C PHE A 47 -1.24 -4.18 13.28
N SER A 48 -1.51 -4.64 14.50
CA SER A 48 -0.50 -4.77 15.55
C SER A 48 0.52 -5.87 15.22
N LYS A 49 1.77 -5.66 15.63
CA LYS A 49 2.81 -6.73 15.60
C LYS A 49 2.43 -7.98 16.40
N ASN A 50 1.45 -7.87 17.30
CA ASN A 50 0.94 -8.97 18.11
C ASN A 50 -0.40 -9.53 17.64
N GLY A 51 -0.94 -9.01 16.54
CA GLY A 51 -2.29 -9.28 16.08
C GLY A 51 -3.31 -8.27 16.63
N GLY A 52 -4.44 -8.10 15.91
CA GLY A 52 -5.41 -7.03 16.19
C GLY A 52 -4.97 -5.69 15.55
N VAL A 53 -5.53 -4.58 16.00
CA VAL A 53 -5.27 -3.22 15.50
C VAL A 53 -4.64 -2.39 16.60
N GLY A 54 -3.72 -1.51 16.25
CA GLY A 54 -3.09 -0.56 17.14
C GLY A 54 -1.94 -1.11 18.00
N GLY A 55 -1.40 -0.23 18.85
CA GLY A 55 -0.32 -0.59 19.77
C GLY A 55 1.05 -0.78 19.09
N ASN A 56 1.22 -0.32 17.87
CA ASN A 56 2.51 -0.29 17.20
C ASN A 56 3.35 0.85 17.78
N ARG A 57 4.39 0.50 18.52
CA ARG A 57 5.28 1.45 19.20
C ARG A 57 6.72 1.11 18.88
N PRO A 58 7.33 1.80 17.90
CA PRO A 58 8.77 1.72 17.68
C PRO A 58 9.53 2.19 18.93
N ASP A 59 10.64 1.54 19.24
CA ASP A 59 11.45 1.91 20.41
C ASP A 59 12.00 3.34 20.32
N ALA A 60 12.30 3.79 19.08
CA ALA A 60 12.59 5.20 18.81
C ALA A 60 12.03 5.61 17.43
N LYS A 61 11.61 6.88 17.33
CA LYS A 61 11.06 7.51 16.12
C LYS A 61 11.75 8.85 15.87
N LEU A 62 12.11 9.13 14.62
CA LEU A 62 12.66 10.41 14.19
C LEU A 62 12.02 10.84 12.89
N LEU A 63 12.06 12.13 12.61
CA LEU A 63 11.66 12.70 11.33
C LEU A 63 12.78 13.64 10.88
N LEU A 64 13.57 13.21 9.89
CA LEU A 64 14.69 13.98 9.37
C LEU A 64 14.38 14.51 7.97
N GLN A 65 15.01 15.63 7.62
CA GLN A 65 14.82 16.29 6.34
C GLN A 65 16.16 16.40 5.62
N ASP A 66 16.17 16.10 4.31
CA ASP A 66 17.32 16.34 3.43
C ASP A 66 17.38 17.82 2.97
N LYS A 67 18.46 18.18 2.27
CA LYS A 67 18.63 19.54 1.72
C LYS A 67 17.63 19.87 0.59
N ARG A 68 16.96 18.87 0.02
CA ARG A 68 15.90 19.03 -0.99
C ARG A 68 14.52 19.17 -0.37
N LEU A 69 14.45 19.26 0.97
CA LEU A 69 13.22 19.35 1.76
C LEU A 69 12.35 18.09 1.73
N ASN A 70 12.90 16.93 1.38
CA ASN A 70 12.20 15.66 1.51
C ASN A 70 12.28 15.17 2.96
N TRP A 71 11.17 14.67 3.48
CA TRP A 71 11.07 14.15 4.82
C TRP A 71 11.22 12.63 4.85
N TYR A 72 12.01 12.14 5.79
CA TYR A 72 12.29 10.72 6.02
C TYR A 72 11.89 10.34 7.45
N PRO A 73 10.73 9.69 7.67
CA PRO A 73 10.45 9.00 8.93
C PRO A 73 11.49 7.90 9.15
N ILE A 74 12.02 7.82 10.36
CA ILE A 74 13.00 6.81 10.76
C ILE A 74 12.42 6.07 11.94
N LEU A 75 12.30 4.76 11.83
CA LEU A 75 11.70 3.90 12.84
C LEU A 75 12.73 2.88 13.31
N VAL A 76 12.92 2.80 14.61
CA VAL A 76 13.94 1.97 15.23
C VAL A 76 13.29 0.92 16.12
N GLU A 77 13.74 -0.33 16.02
CA GLU A 77 13.33 -1.43 16.89
C GLU A 77 14.56 -2.11 17.50
N TYR A 78 14.52 -2.37 18.80
CA TYR A 78 15.59 -3.02 19.54
C TYR A 78 15.26 -4.46 19.87
N LYS A 79 16.28 -5.33 19.95
CA LYS A 79 16.18 -6.68 20.51
C LYS A 79 17.42 -6.99 21.36
N GLY A 80 17.19 -7.69 22.45
CA GLY A 80 18.23 -7.98 23.45
C GLY A 80 18.75 -9.40 23.41
N TYR A 81 18.86 -10.02 22.22
CA TYR A 81 19.32 -11.40 22.07
C TYR A 81 20.23 -11.55 20.86
N LYS A 82 21.16 -12.50 20.94
CA LYS A 82 22.01 -12.90 19.81
C LYS A 82 21.14 -13.41 18.65
N ASP A 83 21.56 -13.11 17.41
CA ASP A 83 20.92 -13.59 16.18
C ASP A 83 19.44 -13.16 16.04
N ARG A 84 19.12 -11.92 16.53
CA ARG A 84 17.79 -11.32 16.43
C ARG A 84 17.77 -10.01 15.64
N LEU A 85 18.77 -9.83 14.76
CA LEU A 85 18.79 -8.65 13.90
C LEU A 85 17.69 -8.72 12.84
N GLU A 86 17.73 -9.74 12.00
CA GLU A 86 16.84 -9.86 10.85
C GLU A 86 16.49 -11.32 10.55
N LYS A 87 15.31 -11.54 10.00
CA LYS A 87 14.88 -12.81 9.43
C LYS A 87 14.51 -12.58 7.98
N LEU A 88 15.29 -13.18 7.10
CA LEU A 88 15.12 -13.10 5.66
C LEU A 88 14.55 -14.40 5.11
N ASP A 89 13.85 -14.32 4.01
CA ASP A 89 13.41 -15.46 3.22
C ASP A 89 14.55 -16.05 2.37
N SER A 90 14.26 -17.06 1.57
CA SER A 90 15.22 -17.70 0.67
C SER A 90 15.77 -16.78 -0.43
N GLN A 91 15.15 -15.62 -0.63
CA GLN A 91 15.53 -14.62 -1.63
C GLN A 91 16.24 -13.40 -1.02
N GLY A 92 16.47 -13.42 0.29
CA GLY A 92 17.12 -12.33 1.01
C GLY A 92 16.20 -11.15 1.33
N GLN A 93 14.88 -11.33 1.22
CA GLN A 93 13.91 -10.30 1.59
C GLN A 93 13.43 -10.47 3.03
N VAL A 94 13.02 -9.36 3.67
CA VAL A 94 12.51 -9.37 5.04
C VAL A 94 11.22 -10.18 5.11
N GLU A 95 11.24 -11.31 5.84
CA GLU A 95 10.17 -12.30 5.90
C GLU A 95 9.08 -11.90 6.92
N ASN A 96 8.28 -10.88 6.58
CA ASN A 96 7.16 -10.42 7.41
C ASN A 96 5.81 -11.05 7.07
N LYS A 97 5.78 -11.97 6.08
CA LYS A 97 4.59 -12.69 5.67
C LYS A 97 4.80 -14.19 5.73
N THR A 98 3.72 -14.92 5.98
CA THR A 98 3.68 -16.38 5.87
C THR A 98 3.46 -16.80 4.42
N ALA A 99 3.63 -18.11 4.12
CA ALA A 99 3.30 -18.68 2.82
C ALA A 99 1.83 -18.47 2.39
N LYS A 100 0.93 -18.17 3.35
CA LYS A 100 -0.48 -17.84 3.11
C LYS A 100 -0.73 -16.34 2.94
N ASN A 101 0.32 -15.55 2.78
CA ASN A 101 0.27 -14.09 2.70
C ASN A 101 -0.33 -13.40 3.95
N GLU A 102 -0.28 -14.05 5.09
CA GLU A 102 -0.69 -13.49 6.38
C GLU A 102 0.51 -12.90 7.11
N PRO A 103 0.31 -11.89 7.98
CA PRO A 103 1.41 -11.36 8.76
C PRO A 103 2.11 -12.43 9.58
N ASN A 104 3.44 -12.49 9.48
CA ASN A 104 4.25 -13.39 10.28
C ASN A 104 4.60 -12.72 11.61
N PHE A 105 3.64 -12.66 12.53
CA PHE A 105 3.79 -12.02 13.83
C PHE A 105 5.00 -12.56 14.62
N LYS A 106 5.35 -13.83 14.45
CA LYS A 106 6.51 -14.43 15.10
C LYS A 106 7.81 -13.75 14.64
N HIS A 107 7.98 -13.52 13.34
CA HIS A 107 9.18 -12.86 12.82
C HIS A 107 9.18 -11.36 13.14
N ILE A 108 8.05 -10.69 12.94
CA ILE A 108 7.87 -9.26 13.24
C ILE A 108 8.24 -8.95 14.70
N ASN A 109 7.83 -9.80 15.64
CA ASN A 109 8.14 -9.59 17.05
C ASN A 109 9.56 -10.02 17.46
N SER A 110 10.09 -11.04 16.82
CA SER A 110 11.33 -11.66 17.27
C SER A 110 12.59 -11.04 16.70
N TYR A 111 12.49 -10.27 15.61
CA TYR A 111 13.65 -9.71 14.91
C TYR A 111 13.51 -8.18 14.77
N ALA A 112 14.60 -7.48 15.06
CA ALA A 112 14.59 -6.02 15.10
C ALA A 112 14.24 -5.38 13.75
N VAL A 113 14.89 -5.80 12.66
CA VAL A 113 14.62 -5.31 11.30
C VAL A 113 13.19 -5.62 10.88
N ASN A 114 12.69 -6.84 11.17
CA ASN A 114 11.34 -7.23 10.81
C ASN A 114 10.28 -6.36 11.50
N GLY A 115 10.49 -6.00 12.76
CA GLY A 115 9.66 -5.06 13.49
C GLY A 115 9.72 -3.65 12.90
N ALA A 116 10.92 -3.13 12.63
CA ALA A 116 11.10 -1.79 12.05
C ALA A 116 10.47 -1.68 10.64
N VAL A 117 10.64 -2.69 9.78
CA VAL A 117 10.01 -2.74 8.44
C VAL A 117 8.48 -2.86 8.54
N HIS A 118 7.96 -3.54 9.56
CA HIS A 118 6.52 -3.58 9.82
C HIS A 118 5.95 -2.18 10.10
N TYR A 119 6.62 -1.39 10.96
CA TYR A 119 6.23 -0.01 11.22
C TYR A 119 6.39 0.90 10.00
N ALA A 120 7.45 0.71 9.22
CA ALA A 120 7.64 1.45 7.98
C ALA A 120 6.48 1.23 7.01
N ASN A 121 5.96 0.01 6.90
CA ASN A 121 4.78 -0.27 6.09
C ASN A 121 3.51 0.39 6.66
N ALA A 122 3.37 0.54 7.99
CA ALA A 122 2.27 1.30 8.58
C ALA A 122 2.29 2.77 8.08
N ILE A 123 3.46 3.40 8.08
CA ILE A 123 3.63 4.76 7.57
C ILE A 123 3.31 4.84 6.08
N LEU A 124 3.83 3.94 5.25
CA LEU A 124 3.54 3.92 3.80
C LEU A 124 2.06 3.77 3.48
N HIS A 125 1.31 3.03 4.32
CA HIS A 125 -0.11 2.75 4.08
C HIS A 125 -1.04 3.89 4.47
N HIS A 126 -0.67 4.63 5.52
CA HIS A 126 -1.60 5.54 6.19
C HIS A 126 -1.16 7.00 6.16
N THR A 127 -0.02 7.31 5.51
CA THR A 127 0.51 8.66 5.44
C THR A 127 0.85 9.10 4.02
N SER A 128 1.19 10.37 3.88
CA SER A 128 1.72 10.95 2.64
C SER A 128 3.21 10.64 2.40
N TYR A 129 3.94 10.16 3.41
CA TYR A 129 5.37 9.83 3.27
C TYR A 129 5.60 8.70 2.28
N THR A 130 6.61 8.86 1.45
CA THR A 130 6.97 7.93 0.36
C THR A 130 8.23 7.13 0.64
N ASP A 131 9.06 7.62 1.55
CA ASP A 131 10.42 7.16 1.77
C ASP A 131 10.70 7.04 3.26
N ILE A 132 10.88 5.83 3.76
CA ILE A 132 11.02 5.52 5.18
C ILE A 132 12.31 4.74 5.43
N ILE A 133 13.00 5.03 6.52
CA ILE A 133 14.17 4.30 6.98
C ILE A 133 13.78 3.43 8.17
N ALA A 134 13.95 2.13 8.03
CA ALA A 134 13.73 1.15 9.08
C ALA A 134 15.08 0.68 9.64
N ILE A 135 15.28 0.82 10.94
CA ILE A 135 16.51 0.46 11.62
C ILE A 135 16.21 -0.62 12.65
N GLY A 136 16.85 -1.76 12.50
CA GLY A 136 16.85 -2.80 13.53
C GLY A 136 18.20 -2.82 14.26
N MET A 137 18.18 -2.90 15.58
CA MET A 137 19.37 -3.09 16.39
C MET A 137 19.18 -4.24 17.34
N THR A 138 20.14 -5.17 17.39
CA THR A 138 20.14 -6.27 18.33
C THR A 138 21.45 -6.33 19.10
N GLY A 139 21.42 -6.97 20.27
CA GLY A 139 22.65 -7.20 21.01
C GLY A 139 22.55 -8.31 22.04
N TYR A 140 23.74 -8.69 22.54
CA TYR A 140 23.90 -9.71 23.55
C TYR A 140 25.20 -9.46 24.35
N LYS A 141 25.32 -10.06 25.51
CA LYS A 141 26.61 -10.11 26.21
C LYS A 141 27.37 -11.36 25.78
N ASP A 142 28.62 -11.16 25.39
CA ASP A 142 29.52 -12.26 25.07
C ASP A 142 29.93 -13.05 26.33
N GLU A 143 30.80 -14.03 26.17
CA GLU A 143 31.30 -14.89 27.27
C GLU A 143 32.11 -14.12 28.33
N PHE A 144 32.61 -12.94 27.98
CA PHE A 144 33.33 -12.02 28.90
C PHE A 144 32.40 -10.98 29.52
N GLY A 145 31.09 -11.00 29.20
CA GLY A 145 30.11 -10.05 29.67
C GLY A 145 30.13 -8.70 28.94
N VAL A 146 30.90 -8.59 27.85
CA VAL A 146 30.98 -7.38 27.02
C VAL A 146 29.75 -7.32 26.12
N LEU A 147 29.12 -6.13 26.08
CA LEU A 147 27.95 -5.88 25.23
C LEU A 147 28.37 -5.81 23.76
N GLN A 148 27.88 -6.76 22.98
CA GLN A 148 28.01 -6.82 21.53
C GLN A 148 26.70 -6.36 20.89
N HIS A 149 26.77 -5.68 19.74
CA HIS A 149 25.56 -5.24 19.02
C HIS A 149 25.73 -5.32 17.51
N GLN A 150 24.60 -5.31 16.80
CA GLN A 150 24.51 -5.27 15.34
C GLN A 150 23.39 -4.32 14.96
N ILE A 151 23.59 -3.55 13.90
CA ILE A 151 22.62 -2.57 13.37
C ILE A 151 22.40 -2.87 11.89
N GLY A 152 21.16 -3.15 11.52
CA GLY A 152 20.73 -3.28 10.13
C GLY A 152 19.85 -2.09 9.73
N VAL A 153 20.17 -1.46 8.62
CA VAL A 153 19.42 -0.33 8.08
C VAL A 153 18.80 -0.71 6.77
N TYR A 154 17.49 -0.47 6.66
CA TYR A 154 16.66 -0.82 5.52
C TYR A 154 15.90 0.40 5.01
N TYR A 155 15.78 0.49 3.70
CA TYR A 155 14.96 1.47 3.01
C TYR A 155 13.65 0.84 2.58
N VAL A 156 12.54 1.50 2.91
CA VAL A 156 11.18 1.06 2.59
C VAL A 156 10.47 2.22 1.92
N SER A 157 9.99 2.02 0.70
CA SER A 157 9.39 3.12 -0.07
C SER A 157 8.23 2.65 -0.94
N LYS A 158 7.47 3.62 -1.48
CA LYS A 158 6.45 3.32 -2.49
C LYS A 158 7.09 2.80 -3.78
N SER A 159 8.28 3.28 -4.15
CA SER A 159 8.99 2.86 -5.36
C SER A 159 9.52 1.42 -5.30
N ASN A 160 9.84 0.91 -4.10
CA ASN A 160 10.22 -0.48 -3.90
C ASN A 160 9.06 -1.37 -3.38
N PHE A 161 7.81 -0.90 -3.54
CA PHE A 161 6.60 -1.64 -3.19
C PHE A 161 6.49 -2.02 -1.71
N GLY A 162 7.12 -1.26 -0.81
CA GLY A 162 7.09 -1.50 0.62
C GLY A 162 7.95 -2.68 1.09
N ILE A 163 8.81 -3.23 0.23
CA ILE A 163 9.80 -4.22 0.67
C ILE A 163 10.97 -3.54 1.37
N GLY A 164 11.52 -4.19 2.39
CA GLY A 164 12.74 -3.72 3.04
C GLY A 164 13.95 -3.97 2.15
N GLN A 165 14.57 -2.92 1.63
CA GLN A 165 15.79 -3.00 0.84
C GLN A 165 16.99 -2.63 1.71
N LYS A 166 17.95 -3.55 1.87
CA LYS A 166 19.08 -3.37 2.78
C LYS A 166 20.00 -2.24 2.30
N VAL A 167 20.16 -1.20 3.12
CA VAL A 167 21.11 -0.10 2.88
C VAL A 167 22.51 -0.50 3.35
N GLY A 168 22.58 -1.19 4.48
CA GLY A 168 23.83 -1.70 5.03
C GLY A 168 23.75 -2.02 6.51
N GLU A 169 24.92 -2.41 7.04
CA GLU A 169 25.16 -2.58 8.47
C GLU A 169 26.05 -1.45 8.97
N TYR A 170 25.80 -1.00 10.19
CA TYR A 170 26.46 0.15 10.77
C TYR A 170 26.92 -0.20 12.20
N SER A 171 27.95 0.50 12.68
CA SER A 171 28.46 0.32 14.04
C SER A 171 27.76 1.23 15.07
N ASP A 172 27.17 2.33 14.61
CA ASP A 172 26.46 3.31 15.41
C ASP A 172 25.47 4.11 14.55
N PHE A 173 24.84 5.13 15.12
CA PHE A 173 23.89 6.01 14.40
C PHE A 173 24.51 7.29 13.83
N SER A 174 25.83 7.33 13.65
CA SER A 174 26.54 8.52 13.13
C SER A 174 26.08 8.91 11.72
N PHE A 175 25.55 7.96 10.93
CA PHE A 175 25.00 8.23 9.59
C PHE A 175 23.74 9.12 9.62
N LEU A 176 23.03 9.18 10.76
CA LEU A 176 21.88 10.06 10.95
C LEU A 176 22.29 11.48 11.40
N ALA A 177 23.53 11.66 11.85
CA ALA A 177 23.99 12.98 12.28
C ALA A 177 23.86 14.01 11.16
N PRO A 178 23.53 15.29 11.47
CA PRO A 178 23.30 16.31 10.43
C PRO A 178 24.45 16.47 9.42
N ALA A 179 25.69 16.22 9.84
CA ALA A 179 26.86 16.28 8.96
C ALA A 179 26.94 15.10 7.96
N ASN A 180 26.33 13.97 8.27
CA ASN A 180 26.45 12.74 7.49
C ASN A 180 25.16 12.35 6.77
N PHE A 181 24.04 12.92 7.17
CA PHE A 181 22.71 12.50 6.71
C PHE A 181 22.55 12.63 5.19
N GLU A 182 23.03 13.73 4.60
CA GLU A 182 22.99 13.90 3.14
C GLU A 182 23.71 12.77 2.40
N LYS A 183 24.93 12.43 2.82
CA LYS A 183 25.70 11.34 2.23
C LYS A 183 25.01 9.98 2.42
N PHE A 184 24.33 9.81 3.55
CA PHE A 184 23.53 8.61 3.79
C PHE A 184 22.33 8.55 2.84
N ILE A 185 21.61 9.67 2.63
CA ILE A 185 20.47 9.72 1.70
C ILE A 185 20.93 9.54 0.24
N GLU A 186 22.10 10.06 -0.16
CA GLU A 186 22.69 9.76 -1.48
C GLU A 186 22.87 8.26 -1.67
N LYS A 187 23.36 7.53 -0.65
CA LYS A 187 23.47 6.07 -0.69
C LYS A 187 22.10 5.38 -0.78
N VAL A 188 21.10 5.86 -0.06
CA VAL A 188 19.73 5.34 -0.13
C VAL A 188 19.16 5.55 -1.53
N ASN A 189 19.30 6.74 -2.11
CA ASN A 189 18.81 7.08 -3.44
C ASN A 189 19.53 6.34 -4.57
N ALA A 190 20.75 5.86 -4.32
CA ALA A 190 21.51 5.03 -5.27
C ALA A 190 21.03 3.56 -5.27
N LEU A 191 20.19 3.16 -4.32
CA LEU A 191 19.58 1.84 -4.31
C LEU A 191 18.59 1.75 -5.47
N SER A 192 18.89 0.89 -6.42
CA SER A 192 18.01 0.56 -7.53
C SER A 192 17.72 -0.93 -7.51
N LEU A 193 16.48 -1.28 -7.78
CA LEU A 193 16.12 -2.66 -8.04
C LEU A 193 16.51 -3.01 -9.47
N THR A 194 17.09 -4.16 -9.68
CA THR A 194 17.30 -4.72 -11.02
C THR A 194 15.96 -5.04 -11.66
N GLN A 195 15.91 -5.11 -13.01
CA GLN A 195 14.67 -5.47 -13.70
C GLN A 195 14.16 -6.85 -13.27
N GLU A 196 15.06 -7.80 -13.02
CA GLU A 196 14.70 -9.14 -12.53
C GLU A 196 14.08 -9.11 -11.12
N GLU A 197 14.58 -8.25 -10.23
CA GLU A 197 14.01 -8.07 -8.90
C GLU A 197 12.62 -7.42 -8.99
N ILE A 198 12.45 -6.40 -9.83
CA ILE A 198 11.16 -5.74 -10.08
C ILE A 198 10.15 -6.76 -10.60
N ASP A 199 10.52 -7.56 -11.59
CA ASP A 199 9.63 -8.55 -12.20
C ASP A 199 9.23 -9.64 -11.20
N ARG A 200 10.16 -10.09 -10.36
CA ARG A 200 9.85 -11.02 -9.26
C ARG A 200 8.90 -10.44 -8.23
N ILE A 201 9.14 -9.20 -7.81
CA ILE A 201 8.28 -8.50 -6.85
C ILE A 201 6.87 -8.36 -7.42
N LYS A 202 6.75 -7.99 -8.70
CA LYS A 202 5.46 -7.91 -9.39
C LYS A 202 4.74 -9.25 -9.42
N GLU A 203 5.43 -10.32 -9.83
CA GLU A 203 4.84 -11.67 -9.86
C GLU A 203 4.37 -12.13 -8.48
N GLN A 204 5.19 -11.90 -7.45
CA GLN A 204 4.81 -12.22 -6.07
C GLN A 204 3.59 -11.41 -5.63
N ARG A 205 3.56 -10.09 -5.91
CA ARG A 205 2.42 -9.21 -5.60
C ARG A 205 1.14 -9.65 -6.31
N GLU A 206 1.24 -10.05 -7.57
CA GLU A 206 0.10 -10.58 -8.30
C GLU A 206 -0.50 -11.82 -7.64
N LYS A 207 0.34 -12.77 -7.22
CA LYS A 207 -0.10 -13.97 -6.49
C LYS A 207 -0.76 -13.62 -5.15
N GLU A 208 -0.16 -12.66 -4.43
CA GLU A 208 -0.70 -12.14 -3.17
C GLU A 208 -2.07 -11.49 -3.34
N ILE A 209 -2.25 -10.65 -4.38
CA ILE A 209 -3.51 -10.00 -4.70
C ILE A 209 -4.59 -11.03 -5.00
N THR A 210 -4.32 -11.98 -5.88
CA THR A 210 -5.24 -13.07 -6.22
C THR A 210 -5.68 -13.84 -4.97
N THR A 211 -4.73 -14.24 -4.14
CA THR A 211 -5.02 -14.97 -2.90
C THR A 211 -5.87 -14.13 -1.93
N SER A 212 -5.52 -12.85 -1.77
CA SER A 212 -6.24 -11.93 -0.89
C SER A 212 -7.67 -11.66 -1.36
N LEU A 213 -7.87 -11.49 -2.66
CA LEU A 213 -9.20 -11.29 -3.26
C LEU A 213 -10.08 -12.53 -3.12
N THR A 214 -9.55 -13.71 -3.41
CA THR A 214 -10.28 -14.97 -3.24
C THR A 214 -10.69 -15.17 -1.78
N LYS A 215 -9.78 -14.90 -0.83
CA LYS A 215 -10.08 -14.99 0.60
C LYS A 215 -11.16 -13.98 1.01
N LEU A 216 -11.03 -12.72 0.59
CA LEU A 216 -11.99 -11.65 0.86
C LEU A 216 -13.38 -12.00 0.33
N ASN A 217 -13.48 -12.49 -0.92
CA ASN A 217 -14.75 -12.91 -1.50
C ASN A 217 -15.42 -14.01 -0.67
N ASN A 218 -14.65 -15.03 -0.29
CA ASN A 218 -15.15 -16.12 0.52
C ASN A 218 -15.62 -15.66 1.91
N GLU A 219 -14.87 -14.77 2.55
CA GLU A 219 -15.22 -14.20 3.84
C GLU A 219 -16.50 -13.36 3.77
N ILE A 220 -16.65 -12.51 2.74
CA ILE A 220 -17.87 -11.73 2.55
C ILE A 220 -19.05 -12.68 2.26
N TYR A 221 -18.87 -13.65 1.37
CA TYR A 221 -19.93 -14.61 1.02
C TYR A 221 -20.42 -15.43 2.22
N GLN A 222 -19.51 -15.88 3.07
CA GLN A 222 -19.85 -16.74 4.22
C GLN A 222 -20.44 -15.97 5.40
N HIS A 223 -19.97 -14.75 5.64
CA HIS A 223 -20.27 -14.02 6.87
C HIS A 223 -21.21 -12.82 6.68
N GLU A 224 -21.37 -12.31 5.46
CA GLU A 224 -22.22 -11.14 5.18
C GLU A 224 -23.38 -11.54 4.26
N LYS A 225 -24.50 -11.89 4.89
CA LYS A 225 -25.70 -12.37 4.17
C LYS A 225 -26.37 -11.26 3.36
N GLY A 226 -26.99 -11.65 2.24
CA GLY A 226 -27.82 -10.75 1.45
C GLY A 226 -27.06 -9.87 0.45
N LEU A 227 -25.74 -10.04 0.33
CA LEU A 227 -24.93 -9.38 -0.70
C LEU A 227 -24.82 -10.26 -1.95
N GLY A 228 -25.41 -9.79 -3.05
CA GLY A 228 -25.26 -10.40 -4.37
C GLY A 228 -23.82 -10.28 -4.91
N GLU A 229 -23.57 -10.94 -6.02
CA GLU A 229 -22.26 -10.93 -6.67
C GLU A 229 -21.87 -9.53 -7.12
N ASN A 230 -22.78 -8.80 -7.75
CA ASN A 230 -22.59 -7.41 -8.16
C ASN A 230 -22.34 -6.49 -6.96
N ASP A 231 -23.07 -6.68 -5.86
CA ASP A 231 -22.93 -5.85 -4.67
C ASP A 231 -21.51 -5.95 -4.09
N ARG A 232 -20.96 -7.16 -4.03
CA ARG A 232 -19.59 -7.38 -3.55
C ARG A 232 -18.56 -6.65 -4.41
N VAL A 233 -18.72 -6.69 -5.72
CA VAL A 233 -17.86 -5.97 -6.68
C VAL A 233 -17.96 -4.46 -6.47
N TYR A 234 -19.18 -3.94 -6.37
CA TYR A 234 -19.40 -2.49 -6.17
C TYR A 234 -18.89 -2.00 -4.81
N LEU A 235 -19.03 -2.81 -3.76
CA LEU A 235 -18.50 -2.48 -2.43
C LEU A 235 -16.96 -2.41 -2.42
N VAL A 236 -16.29 -3.33 -3.12
CA VAL A 236 -14.83 -3.27 -3.26
C VAL A 236 -14.42 -2.02 -4.04
N ALA A 237 -15.04 -1.74 -5.18
CA ALA A 237 -14.74 -0.55 -5.99
C ALA A 237 -14.96 0.74 -5.19
N ALA A 238 -16.11 0.87 -4.54
CA ALA A 238 -16.47 2.02 -3.73
C ALA A 238 -15.49 2.25 -2.57
N SER A 239 -15.11 1.18 -1.87
CA SER A 239 -14.16 1.25 -0.75
C SER A 239 -12.79 1.72 -1.20
N ILE A 240 -12.30 1.21 -2.34
CA ILE A 240 -11.02 1.64 -2.91
C ILE A 240 -11.06 3.13 -3.26
N ILE A 241 -12.07 3.58 -4.04
CA ILE A 241 -12.18 4.99 -4.47
C ILE A 241 -12.25 5.92 -3.25
N ALA A 242 -13.11 5.59 -2.28
CA ALA A 242 -13.31 6.42 -1.11
C ALA A 242 -12.03 6.59 -0.26
N THR A 243 -11.14 5.59 -0.27
CA THR A 243 -9.90 5.58 0.52
C THR A 243 -8.65 6.07 -0.20
N LEU A 244 -8.73 6.40 -1.51
CA LEU A 244 -7.57 6.92 -2.26
C LEU A 244 -7.21 8.35 -1.88
N GLY A 245 -8.20 9.23 -1.70
CA GLY A 245 -7.94 10.64 -1.46
C GLY A 245 -7.22 11.36 -2.62
N ILE A 246 -7.03 12.65 -2.47
CA ILE A 246 -6.21 13.50 -3.35
C ILE A 246 -5.44 14.47 -2.47
N PRO A 247 -4.10 14.48 -2.50
CA PRO A 247 -3.29 15.32 -1.65
C PRO A 247 -3.76 16.78 -1.67
N ASN A 248 -3.91 17.40 -0.50
CA ASN A 248 -4.34 18.79 -0.29
C ASN A 248 -5.75 19.15 -0.81
N LYS A 249 -6.53 18.19 -1.33
CA LYS A 249 -7.88 18.44 -1.87
C LYS A 249 -8.96 17.56 -1.26
N VAL A 250 -8.75 16.25 -1.24
CA VAL A 250 -9.72 15.29 -0.72
C VAL A 250 -9.04 14.32 0.22
N SER A 251 -9.34 14.41 1.51
CA SER A 251 -8.83 13.43 2.49
C SER A 251 -9.35 12.03 2.18
N PRO A 252 -8.54 10.97 2.33
CA PRO A 252 -9.03 9.60 2.25
C PRO A 252 -10.14 9.35 3.30
N LEU A 253 -11.07 8.47 2.99
CA LEU A 253 -12.03 7.99 3.97
C LEU A 253 -11.35 7.01 4.92
N GLU A 254 -11.55 7.21 6.20
CA GLU A 254 -11.00 6.33 7.22
C GLU A 254 -12.07 5.43 7.83
N LYS A 255 -11.65 4.30 8.41
CA LYS A 255 -12.57 3.35 9.10
C LYS A 255 -13.35 4.03 10.21
N SER A 256 -12.70 4.98 10.91
CA SER A 256 -13.28 5.75 12.01
C SER A 256 -14.35 6.76 11.58
N ASP A 257 -14.40 7.12 10.30
CA ASP A 257 -15.42 8.03 9.76
C ASP A 257 -16.80 7.36 9.67
N LEU A 258 -16.83 6.03 9.54
CA LEU A 258 -18.05 5.25 9.50
C LEU A 258 -18.57 5.00 10.93
N LYS A 259 -19.68 5.63 11.28
CA LYS A 259 -20.25 5.61 12.64
C LYS A 259 -21.46 4.69 12.78
N SER A 260 -21.86 4.03 11.69
CA SER A 260 -23.08 3.20 11.65
C SER A 260 -24.34 3.99 12.13
N SER A 261 -24.41 5.27 11.71
CA SER A 261 -25.53 6.15 12.06
C SER A 261 -26.80 5.74 11.33
N THR A 262 -27.94 5.91 12.00
CA THR A 262 -29.28 5.75 11.40
C THR A 262 -29.89 7.08 10.96
N GLU A 263 -29.18 8.19 11.16
CA GLU A 263 -29.64 9.52 10.75
C GLU A 263 -29.58 9.65 9.22
N GLN A 264 -30.63 10.23 8.64
CA GLN A 264 -30.72 10.47 7.21
C GLN A 264 -29.56 11.36 6.72
N GLY A 265 -28.86 10.92 5.68
CA GLY A 265 -27.69 11.60 5.13
C GLY A 265 -26.38 11.37 5.91
N ASN A 266 -26.43 10.64 7.03
CA ASN A 266 -25.26 10.27 7.85
C ASN A 266 -25.09 8.75 7.99
N ALA A 267 -25.82 7.95 7.23
CA ALA A 267 -25.58 6.52 7.12
C ALA A 267 -24.19 6.27 6.49
N ASP A 268 -23.60 5.13 6.78
CA ASP A 268 -22.25 4.81 6.28
C ASP A 268 -22.18 4.86 4.74
N GLY A 269 -23.25 4.44 4.06
CA GLY A 269 -23.37 4.53 2.61
C GLY A 269 -23.35 5.99 2.09
N ASP A 270 -24.08 6.88 2.77
CA ASP A 270 -24.11 8.31 2.42
C ASP A 270 -22.72 8.95 2.55
N ILE A 271 -21.96 8.55 3.59
CA ILE A 271 -20.61 9.03 3.84
C ILE A 271 -19.67 8.56 2.72
N ILE A 272 -19.72 7.28 2.33
CA ILE A 272 -18.93 6.72 1.25
C ILE A 272 -19.26 7.41 -0.07
N VAL A 273 -20.53 7.56 -0.41
CA VAL A 273 -20.99 8.25 -1.66
C VAL A 273 -20.51 9.70 -1.71
N ARG A 274 -20.62 10.45 -0.62
CA ARG A 274 -20.09 11.82 -0.54
C ARG A 274 -18.59 11.88 -0.81
N LYS A 275 -17.83 10.93 -0.24
CA LYS A 275 -16.38 10.87 -0.44
C LYS A 275 -16.03 10.53 -1.90
N ILE A 276 -16.75 9.59 -2.50
CA ILE A 276 -16.59 9.24 -3.93
C ILE A 276 -16.91 10.46 -4.82
N ARG A 277 -18.00 11.18 -4.55
CA ARG A 277 -18.35 12.42 -5.28
C ARG A 277 -17.23 13.45 -5.19
N ALA A 278 -16.72 13.70 -3.99
CA ALA A 278 -15.61 14.63 -3.78
C ALA A 278 -14.36 14.21 -4.58
N PHE A 279 -14.01 12.94 -4.55
CA PHE A 279 -12.89 12.41 -5.31
C PHE A 279 -13.06 12.54 -6.82
N LEU A 280 -14.23 12.16 -7.36
CA LEU A 280 -14.51 12.22 -8.80
C LEU A 280 -14.60 13.65 -9.33
N ASN A 281 -15.07 14.61 -8.52
CA ASN A 281 -15.14 16.02 -8.92
C ASN A 281 -13.77 16.63 -9.19
N GLU A 282 -12.73 16.18 -8.46
CA GLU A 282 -11.35 16.61 -8.68
C GLU A 282 -10.65 15.88 -9.85
N LYS A 283 -11.32 14.89 -10.45
CA LYS A 283 -10.82 14.18 -11.62
C LYS A 283 -11.33 14.85 -12.91
N HIS A 284 -10.46 14.93 -13.90
CA HIS A 284 -10.79 15.44 -15.23
C HIS A 284 -11.57 14.40 -16.04
N LEU A 285 -12.75 14.01 -15.54
CA LEU A 285 -13.66 13.09 -16.20
C LEU A 285 -14.89 13.85 -16.73
N PRO A 286 -15.50 13.43 -17.85
CA PRO A 286 -16.78 13.96 -18.30
C PRO A 286 -17.86 13.79 -17.22
N ASP A 287 -18.73 14.80 -17.07
CA ASP A 287 -19.75 14.79 -16.00
C ASP A 287 -20.72 13.62 -16.13
N GLU A 288 -21.07 13.22 -17.36
CA GLU A 288 -21.90 12.05 -17.62
C GLU A 288 -21.27 10.76 -17.05
N LYS A 289 -19.96 10.60 -17.22
CA LYS A 289 -19.22 9.46 -16.68
C LYS A 289 -19.17 9.49 -15.15
N LYS A 290 -18.94 10.67 -14.55
CA LYS A 290 -18.97 10.84 -13.08
C LYS A 290 -20.34 10.44 -12.52
N GLN A 291 -21.42 10.93 -13.16
CA GLN A 291 -22.78 10.62 -12.73
C GLN A 291 -23.14 9.13 -12.89
N LEU A 292 -22.67 8.49 -13.96
CA LEU A 292 -22.88 7.07 -14.16
C LEU A 292 -22.22 6.24 -13.04
N ILE A 293 -20.94 6.52 -12.74
CA ILE A 293 -20.21 5.85 -11.65
C ILE A 293 -20.95 6.04 -10.32
N ILE A 294 -21.31 7.29 -10.00
CA ILE A 294 -21.97 7.60 -8.74
C ILE A 294 -23.30 6.83 -8.63
N ARG A 295 -24.18 6.92 -9.63
CA ARG A 295 -25.49 6.24 -9.62
C ARG A 295 -25.34 4.73 -9.47
N THR A 296 -24.38 4.11 -10.16
CA THR A 296 -24.16 2.67 -10.10
C THR A 296 -23.75 2.23 -8.70
N LEU A 297 -22.84 2.96 -8.05
CA LEU A 297 -22.37 2.62 -6.71
C LEU A 297 -23.40 3.02 -5.63
N GLU A 298 -24.07 4.16 -5.78
CA GLU A 298 -25.06 4.68 -4.84
C GLU A 298 -26.21 3.69 -4.63
N ASN A 299 -26.71 3.06 -5.70
CA ASN A 299 -27.79 2.07 -5.60
C ASN A 299 -27.49 0.94 -4.62
N THR A 300 -26.25 0.44 -4.59
CA THR A 300 -25.84 -0.59 -3.62
C THR A 300 -25.53 0.04 -2.25
N LEU A 301 -24.75 1.14 -2.22
CA LEU A 301 -24.25 1.73 -0.99
C LEU A 301 -25.37 2.27 -0.08
N THR A 302 -26.47 2.80 -0.64
CA THR A 302 -27.55 3.42 0.12
C THR A 302 -28.70 2.47 0.44
N THR A 303 -28.54 1.16 0.20
CA THR A 303 -29.54 0.15 0.53
C THR A 303 -29.72 0.05 2.05
N ASP A 304 -30.95 0.16 2.54
CA ASP A 304 -31.26 0.15 3.98
C ASP A 304 -30.69 -1.05 4.71
N ASN A 305 -30.77 -2.24 4.11
CA ASN A 305 -30.36 -3.48 4.75
C ASN A 305 -28.90 -3.46 5.20
N ILE A 306 -27.98 -2.93 4.36
CA ILE A 306 -26.55 -2.93 4.67
C ILE A 306 -26.13 -1.75 5.54
N ASN A 307 -26.95 -0.70 5.61
CA ASN A 307 -26.68 0.49 6.41
C ASN A 307 -27.25 0.38 7.82
N ARG A 308 -28.27 -0.48 8.05
CA ARG A 308 -28.90 -0.66 9.37
C ARG A 308 -27.92 -1.32 10.33
N PRO A 309 -27.63 -0.70 11.50
CA PRO A 309 -26.75 -1.31 12.49
C PRO A 309 -27.32 -2.60 13.07
N GLU A 310 -26.53 -3.65 13.05
CA GLU A 310 -26.77 -4.88 13.79
C GLU A 310 -25.66 -5.03 14.83
N LYS A 311 -25.99 -5.17 16.09
CA LYS A 311 -25.05 -5.27 17.21
C LYS A 311 -24.07 -4.07 17.30
N GLY A 312 -24.55 -2.87 16.91
CA GLY A 312 -23.78 -1.64 17.00
C GLY A 312 -22.97 -1.26 15.74
N GLU A 313 -22.93 -2.12 14.72
CA GLU A 313 -22.24 -1.81 13.48
C GLU A 313 -23.10 -2.14 12.25
N SER A 314 -23.00 -1.29 11.20
CA SER A 314 -23.63 -1.59 9.91
C SER A 314 -22.86 -2.70 9.19
N GLN A 315 -23.58 -3.47 8.37
CA GLN A 315 -22.97 -4.47 7.50
C GLN A 315 -21.97 -3.80 6.54
N LEU A 316 -22.33 -2.62 6.02
CA LEU A 316 -21.49 -1.85 5.13
C LEU A 316 -20.15 -1.49 5.77
N LYS A 317 -20.15 -1.02 7.02
CA LYS A 317 -18.91 -0.73 7.75
C LYS A 317 -18.05 -1.98 7.93
N ARG A 318 -18.62 -3.10 8.33
CA ARG A 318 -17.87 -4.37 8.49
C ARG A 318 -17.22 -4.80 7.17
N VAL A 319 -17.94 -4.73 6.05
CA VAL A 319 -17.42 -5.08 4.72
C VAL A 319 -16.33 -4.10 4.29
N PHE A 320 -16.56 -2.79 4.48
CA PHE A 320 -15.57 -1.75 4.17
C PHE A 320 -14.26 -1.97 4.93
N VAL A 321 -14.32 -2.23 6.24
CA VAL A 321 -13.14 -2.52 7.06
C VAL A 321 -12.39 -3.74 6.53
N LYS A 322 -13.08 -4.84 6.23
CA LYS A 322 -12.46 -6.04 5.64
C LYS A 322 -11.75 -5.75 4.32
N ILE A 323 -12.38 -4.97 3.44
CA ILE A 323 -11.81 -4.58 2.15
C ILE A 323 -10.54 -3.75 2.34
N VAL A 324 -10.61 -2.72 3.19
CA VAL A 324 -9.46 -1.83 3.44
C VAL A 324 -8.31 -2.58 4.09
N ASP A 325 -8.57 -3.45 5.06
CA ASP A 325 -7.54 -4.25 5.73
C ASP A 325 -6.89 -5.28 4.82
N THR A 326 -7.66 -5.87 3.91
CA THR A 326 -7.16 -6.91 3.01
C THR A 326 -6.45 -6.35 1.79
N LEU A 327 -7.00 -5.29 1.19
CA LEU A 327 -6.53 -4.77 -0.09
C LEU A 327 -5.74 -3.47 0.01
N GLY A 328 -5.88 -2.71 1.10
CA GLY A 328 -5.26 -1.39 1.28
C GLY A 328 -3.77 -1.36 0.99
N ILE A 329 -3.04 -2.40 1.41
CA ILE A 329 -1.61 -2.56 1.15
C ILE A 329 -1.26 -2.56 -0.35
N TYR A 330 -2.14 -3.04 -1.20
CA TYR A 330 -1.84 -3.18 -2.62
C TYR A 330 -2.15 -1.91 -3.41
N TYR A 331 -3.27 -1.23 -3.12
CA TYR A 331 -3.67 -0.07 -3.90
C TYR A 331 -3.14 1.28 -3.35
N LYS A 332 -2.81 1.37 -2.06
CA LYS A 332 -2.25 2.61 -1.47
C LYS A 332 -0.76 2.78 -1.78
N ILE A 333 0.02 1.70 -1.81
CA ILE A 333 1.46 1.75 -2.07
C ILE A 333 1.78 1.85 -3.55
N GLY A 334 0.98 1.29 -4.42
CA GLY A 334 1.22 1.34 -5.85
C GLY A 334 0.03 0.82 -6.64
N LEU A 335 -0.81 1.73 -7.10
CA LEU A 335 -1.64 1.49 -8.27
C LEU A 335 -0.73 1.43 -9.49
N THR A 336 0.15 0.42 -9.51
CA THR A 336 0.77 0.04 -10.76
C THR A 336 -0.29 -0.66 -11.59
N THR A 337 -0.20 -0.51 -12.88
CA THR A 337 -1.10 -0.99 -13.92
C THR A 337 -1.61 -2.41 -13.75
N ASP A 338 -0.79 -3.29 -13.18
CA ASP A 338 -1.16 -4.69 -12.97
C ASP A 338 -2.17 -4.92 -11.84
N PHE A 339 -2.18 -4.05 -10.78
CA PHE A 339 -3.15 -4.19 -9.69
C PHE A 339 -4.59 -4.07 -10.20
N THR A 340 -4.86 -3.05 -11.01
CA THR A 340 -6.22 -2.79 -11.52
C THR A 340 -6.70 -3.93 -12.42
N GLY A 341 -5.86 -4.41 -13.33
CA GLY A 341 -6.18 -5.54 -14.20
C GLY A 341 -6.41 -6.82 -13.43
N LYS A 342 -5.57 -7.13 -12.44
CA LYS A 342 -5.74 -8.31 -11.58
C LYS A 342 -6.98 -8.23 -10.70
N LEU A 343 -7.18 -7.08 -10.06
CA LEU A 343 -8.37 -6.82 -9.25
C LEU A 343 -9.63 -7.05 -10.10
N PHE A 344 -9.66 -6.49 -11.31
CA PHE A 344 -10.77 -6.63 -12.22
C PHE A 344 -11.00 -8.09 -12.63
N ASN A 345 -9.97 -8.79 -13.07
CA ASN A 345 -10.08 -10.19 -13.49
C ASN A 345 -10.59 -11.09 -12.36
N GLU A 346 -10.10 -10.93 -11.15
CA GLU A 346 -10.56 -11.70 -10.00
C GLU A 346 -11.99 -11.34 -9.62
N MET A 347 -12.34 -10.06 -9.57
CA MET A 347 -13.70 -9.62 -9.23
C MET A 347 -14.70 -10.00 -10.33
N TYR A 348 -14.27 -10.04 -11.59
CA TYR A 348 -15.09 -10.51 -12.69
C TYR A 348 -15.45 -11.99 -12.52
N SER A 349 -14.54 -12.81 -11.98
CA SER A 349 -14.82 -14.20 -11.65
C SER A 349 -15.90 -14.36 -10.56
N TRP A 350 -16.15 -13.32 -9.76
CA TRP A 350 -17.19 -13.34 -8.72
C TRP A 350 -18.60 -13.13 -9.26
N LEU A 351 -18.72 -12.63 -10.49
CA LEU A 351 -20.02 -12.27 -11.09
C LEU A 351 -20.84 -13.46 -11.56
N GLY A 352 -20.42 -14.70 -11.22
CA GLY A 352 -21.21 -15.92 -11.43
C GLY A 352 -21.74 -16.13 -12.85
N PHE A 353 -21.03 -15.59 -13.83
CA PHE A 353 -21.40 -15.83 -15.22
C PHE A 353 -21.39 -17.32 -15.50
N THR A 354 -22.52 -17.86 -15.90
CA THR A 354 -22.59 -19.22 -16.43
C THR A 354 -21.56 -19.36 -17.56
N GLN A 355 -21.01 -20.56 -17.74
CA GLN A 355 -19.97 -20.82 -18.75
C GLN A 355 -20.36 -20.29 -20.14
N ASP A 356 -21.66 -20.24 -20.45
CA ASP A 356 -22.20 -19.68 -21.70
C ASP A 356 -22.04 -18.15 -21.76
N LYS A 357 -22.14 -17.44 -20.65
CA LYS A 357 -21.89 -15.97 -20.59
C LYS A 357 -20.40 -15.63 -20.45
N LEU A 358 -19.58 -16.52 -19.91
CA LEU A 358 -18.12 -16.37 -19.90
C LEU A 358 -17.52 -16.45 -21.32
N ASN A 359 -18.18 -17.13 -22.23
CA ASN A 359 -17.76 -17.22 -23.65
C ASN A 359 -17.93 -15.89 -24.41
N ASP A 360 -18.77 -14.97 -23.91
CA ASP A 360 -19.05 -13.69 -24.58
C ASP A 360 -18.17 -12.53 -24.10
N VAL A 361 -17.48 -12.68 -22.95
CA VAL A 361 -16.60 -11.62 -22.40
C VAL A 361 -15.27 -12.23 -21.96
N VAL A 362 -14.36 -12.36 -22.89
CA VAL A 362 -12.98 -12.78 -22.62
C VAL A 362 -12.11 -11.55 -22.39
N LEU A 363 -11.64 -11.38 -21.17
CA LEU A 363 -10.68 -10.31 -20.85
C LEU A 363 -9.29 -10.66 -21.41
N THR A 364 -8.69 -9.72 -22.10
CA THR A 364 -7.34 -9.89 -22.64
C THR A 364 -6.33 -9.96 -21.48
N PRO A 365 -5.57 -11.06 -21.34
CA PRO A 365 -4.52 -11.14 -20.33
C PRO A 365 -3.51 -10.01 -20.48
N SER A 366 -3.03 -9.45 -19.35
CA SER A 366 -2.15 -8.29 -19.34
C SER A 366 -0.86 -8.47 -20.15
N TYR A 367 -0.28 -9.68 -20.15
CA TYR A 367 0.91 -9.98 -20.95
C TYR A 367 0.61 -9.98 -22.47
N VAL A 368 -0.60 -10.40 -22.89
CA VAL A 368 -1.03 -10.33 -24.30
C VAL A 368 -1.26 -8.87 -24.69
N ALA A 369 -1.93 -8.09 -23.84
CA ALA A 369 -2.15 -6.66 -24.06
C ALA A 369 -0.80 -5.92 -24.23
N THR A 370 0.15 -6.16 -23.33
CA THR A 370 1.50 -5.57 -23.40
C THR A 370 2.23 -6.00 -24.68
N LEU A 371 2.15 -7.28 -25.05
CA LEU A 371 2.76 -7.79 -26.29
C LEU A 371 2.20 -7.07 -27.51
N LEU A 372 0.87 -6.96 -27.61
CA LEU A 372 0.19 -6.29 -28.74
C LEU A 372 0.59 -4.82 -28.85
N VAL A 373 0.62 -4.11 -27.74
CA VAL A 373 1.01 -2.70 -27.67
C VAL A 373 2.46 -2.48 -28.12
N ARG A 374 3.38 -3.36 -27.68
CA ARG A 374 4.80 -3.31 -28.09
C ARG A 374 4.99 -3.66 -29.55
N LEU A 375 4.25 -4.66 -30.06
CA LEU A 375 4.26 -4.99 -31.49
C LEU A 375 3.73 -3.85 -32.35
N ALA A 376 2.70 -3.12 -31.85
CA ALA A 376 2.18 -1.93 -32.50
C ALA A 376 3.13 -0.71 -32.42
N ARG A 377 4.21 -0.81 -31.65
CA ARG A 377 5.20 0.28 -31.44
C ARG A 377 4.56 1.59 -30.97
N VAL A 378 3.69 1.47 -29.97
CA VAL A 378 3.02 2.63 -29.38
C VAL A 378 4.04 3.53 -28.71
N THR A 379 3.98 4.84 -29.00
CA THR A 379 4.85 5.90 -28.46
C THR A 379 4.03 6.96 -27.74
N LYS A 380 4.68 7.90 -27.05
CA LYS A 380 4.02 9.03 -26.36
C LYS A 380 3.11 9.87 -27.26
N ASP A 381 3.32 9.84 -28.59
CA ASP A 381 2.57 10.62 -29.55
C ASP A 381 1.47 9.81 -30.28
N SER A 382 1.29 8.54 -29.92
CA SER A 382 0.28 7.66 -30.49
C SER A 382 -1.12 8.01 -29.96
N TYR A 383 -2.15 7.77 -30.81
CA TYR A 383 -3.55 7.74 -30.40
C TYR A 383 -4.04 6.29 -30.45
N VAL A 384 -4.57 5.79 -29.36
CA VAL A 384 -5.01 4.39 -29.23
C VAL A 384 -6.51 4.34 -29.00
N TRP A 385 -7.21 3.63 -29.89
CA TRP A 385 -8.64 3.45 -29.85
C TRP A 385 -8.97 1.96 -29.71
N ASP A 386 -9.84 1.66 -28.75
CA ASP A 386 -10.34 0.31 -28.52
C ASP A 386 -11.87 0.33 -28.52
N PHE A 387 -12.46 -0.23 -29.58
CA PHE A 387 -13.90 -0.19 -29.80
C PHE A 387 -14.68 -1.29 -29.07
N ALA A 388 -14.00 -2.16 -28.35
CA ALA A 388 -14.58 -3.21 -27.51
C ALA A 388 -13.72 -3.34 -26.24
N THR A 389 -13.57 -2.22 -25.53
CA THR A 389 -12.51 -2.05 -24.55
C THR A 389 -12.64 -2.94 -23.31
N GLY A 390 -13.83 -3.50 -23.05
CA GLY A 390 -14.06 -4.32 -21.86
C GLY A 390 -13.58 -3.61 -20.60
N SER A 391 -12.62 -4.19 -19.90
CA SER A 391 -11.95 -3.61 -18.74
C SER A 391 -10.89 -2.54 -19.05
N ALA A 392 -10.75 -2.14 -20.30
CA ALA A 392 -9.71 -1.23 -20.77
C ALA A 392 -8.26 -1.76 -20.64
N GLY A 393 -8.06 -3.07 -20.55
CA GLY A 393 -6.74 -3.68 -20.37
C GLY A 393 -5.74 -3.32 -21.47
N LEU A 394 -6.17 -3.26 -22.73
CA LEU A 394 -5.35 -2.80 -23.87
C LEU A 394 -5.00 -1.31 -23.77
N LEU A 395 -5.95 -0.47 -23.42
CA LEU A 395 -5.72 0.97 -23.26
C LEU A 395 -4.78 1.28 -22.10
N VAL A 396 -4.91 0.53 -21.00
CA VAL A 396 -4.01 0.64 -19.85
C VAL A 396 -2.59 0.22 -20.23
N ALA A 397 -2.41 -0.89 -20.96
CA ALA A 397 -1.12 -1.31 -21.44
C ALA A 397 -0.50 -0.27 -22.40
N ALA A 398 -1.30 0.30 -23.30
CA ALA A 398 -0.89 1.37 -24.19
C ALA A 398 -0.46 2.63 -23.43
N MET A 399 -1.27 3.09 -22.48
CA MET A 399 -0.96 4.24 -21.64
C MET A 399 0.41 4.07 -20.94
N ASN A 400 0.71 2.88 -20.45
CA ASN A 400 1.98 2.63 -19.77
C ASN A 400 3.17 2.74 -20.69
N GLU A 401 3.13 2.12 -21.88
CA GLU A 401 4.21 2.26 -22.84
C GLU A 401 4.37 3.70 -23.28
N MET A 402 3.28 4.46 -23.47
CA MET A 402 3.31 5.90 -23.78
C MET A 402 3.96 6.72 -22.67
N LEU A 403 3.61 6.46 -21.41
CA LEU A 403 4.20 7.14 -20.26
C LEU A 403 5.69 6.81 -20.08
N VAL A 404 6.08 5.56 -20.32
CA VAL A 404 7.50 5.15 -20.30
C VAL A 404 8.28 5.85 -21.42
N ASP A 405 7.74 5.89 -22.63
CA ASP A 405 8.37 6.60 -23.75
C ASP A 405 8.49 8.11 -23.48
N ALA A 406 7.45 8.73 -22.92
CA ALA A 406 7.49 10.15 -22.51
C ALA A 406 8.61 10.42 -21.49
N LYS A 407 8.73 9.60 -20.45
CA LYS A 407 9.79 9.71 -19.43
C LYS A 407 11.19 9.56 -20.01
N ASN A 408 11.35 8.68 -20.99
CA ASN A 408 12.65 8.43 -21.62
C ASN A 408 13.06 9.52 -22.63
N SER A 409 12.08 10.22 -23.22
CA SER A 409 12.30 11.16 -24.33
C SER A 409 12.16 12.64 -23.94
N ILE A 410 11.47 12.96 -22.85
CA ILE A 410 11.24 14.33 -22.40
C ILE A 410 12.10 14.61 -21.16
N HIS A 411 12.98 15.61 -21.26
CA HIS A 411 13.90 15.97 -20.19
C HIS A 411 13.40 17.12 -19.29
N SER A 412 12.47 17.93 -19.78
CA SER A 412 11.86 19.01 -19.01
C SER A 412 10.77 18.45 -18.08
N PRO A 413 10.84 18.66 -16.76
CA PRO A 413 9.80 18.20 -15.83
C PRO A 413 8.41 18.78 -16.14
N GLU A 414 8.35 20.03 -16.58
CA GLU A 414 7.07 20.71 -16.90
C GLU A 414 6.44 20.12 -18.17
N GLU A 415 7.24 19.90 -19.21
CA GLU A 415 6.78 19.26 -20.44
C GLU A 415 6.36 17.81 -20.22
N LEU A 416 7.07 17.09 -19.34
CA LEU A 416 6.72 15.71 -19.00
C LEU A 416 5.35 15.65 -18.32
N VAL A 417 5.10 16.50 -17.32
CA VAL A 417 3.81 16.58 -16.61
C VAL A 417 2.68 16.91 -17.58
N ALA A 418 2.91 17.88 -18.47
CA ALA A 418 1.91 18.26 -19.49
C ALA A 418 1.63 17.08 -20.44
N LYS A 419 2.66 16.38 -20.90
CA LYS A 419 2.51 15.23 -21.81
C LYS A 419 1.83 14.03 -21.14
N GLU A 420 2.15 13.75 -19.90
CA GLU A 420 1.44 12.71 -19.12
C GLU A 420 -0.05 13.02 -18.97
N ALA A 421 -0.41 14.31 -18.75
CA ALA A 421 -1.78 14.73 -18.68
C ALA A 421 -2.49 14.62 -20.04
N GLU A 422 -1.82 14.98 -21.14
CA GLU A 422 -2.34 14.87 -22.50
C GLU A 422 -2.61 13.40 -22.88
N ILE A 423 -1.66 12.50 -22.62
CA ILE A 423 -1.82 11.05 -22.86
C ILE A 423 -3.08 10.54 -22.17
N LYS A 424 -3.24 10.86 -20.90
CA LYS A 424 -4.37 10.38 -20.08
C LYS A 424 -5.72 10.99 -20.51
N ALA A 425 -5.74 12.23 -20.95
CA ALA A 425 -6.99 12.94 -21.26
C ALA A 425 -7.46 12.78 -22.70
N ASN A 426 -6.52 12.72 -23.66
CA ASN A 426 -6.84 12.96 -25.06
C ASN A 426 -6.38 11.86 -26.04
N GLN A 427 -5.45 10.99 -25.65
CA GLN A 427 -4.82 10.06 -26.60
C GLN A 427 -5.38 8.63 -26.52
N LEU A 428 -6.28 8.37 -25.58
CA LEU A 428 -6.87 7.04 -25.36
C LEU A 428 -8.38 7.11 -25.48
N LEU A 429 -8.97 6.26 -26.33
CA LEU A 429 -10.43 6.15 -26.50
C LEU A 429 -10.87 4.70 -26.36
N GLY A 430 -11.76 4.42 -25.42
CA GLY A 430 -12.42 3.13 -25.26
C GLY A 430 -13.92 3.24 -25.44
N LEU A 431 -14.51 2.30 -26.18
CA LEU A 431 -15.95 2.13 -26.29
C LEU A 431 -16.34 0.78 -25.69
N GLU A 432 -17.36 0.79 -24.83
CA GLU A 432 -17.89 -0.41 -24.20
C GLU A 432 -19.41 -0.37 -24.16
N LEU A 433 -20.03 -1.48 -24.52
CA LEU A 433 -21.49 -1.61 -24.55
C LEU A 433 -22.08 -1.89 -23.17
N LEU A 434 -21.36 -2.64 -22.31
CA LEU A 434 -21.84 -3.07 -21.01
C LEU A 434 -21.50 -2.04 -19.92
N PRO A 435 -22.49 -1.37 -19.31
CA PRO A 435 -22.23 -0.37 -18.26
C PRO A 435 -21.48 -0.92 -17.04
N SER A 436 -21.66 -2.20 -16.70
CA SER A 436 -20.99 -2.87 -15.59
C SER A 436 -19.47 -2.93 -15.75
N THR A 437 -18.96 -2.91 -16.97
CA THR A 437 -17.52 -2.90 -17.27
C THR A 437 -16.93 -1.51 -17.29
N ILE A 438 -17.77 -0.45 -17.51
CA ILE A 438 -17.34 0.96 -17.56
C ILE A 438 -17.18 1.57 -16.16
N CYS A 439 -17.81 0.99 -15.12
CA CYS A 439 -17.85 1.55 -13.78
C CYS A 439 -16.52 1.48 -13.00
N TRP A 440 -15.43 1.14 -13.63
CA TRP A 440 -14.12 1.14 -13.02
C TRP A 440 -13.46 2.51 -13.10
N PRO A 441 -13.33 3.21 -11.96
CA PRO A 441 -12.75 4.55 -11.92
C PRO A 441 -11.25 4.58 -12.20
N PHE A 442 -10.65 3.43 -12.41
CA PHE A 442 -9.21 3.28 -12.71
C PHE A 442 -8.92 3.09 -14.20
N SER A 443 -9.92 2.86 -15.01
CA SER A 443 -9.76 2.89 -16.46
C SER A 443 -9.85 4.35 -16.92
N ILE A 444 -8.67 4.99 -16.98
CA ILE A 444 -8.35 6.32 -17.50
C ILE A 444 -8.52 7.46 -16.49
#